data_723ab282d01db9ef1124cccfab99387e
#
_entry.id   723ab282d01db9ef1124cccfab99387e
#
_cell.length_a   1.000
_cell.length_b   1.000
_cell.length_c   1.000
_cell.angle_alpha   90.00
_cell.angle_beta   90.00
_cell.angle_gamma   90.00
#
_symmetry.space_group_name_H-M   'P 1'
#
loop_
_entity.id
_entity.type
_entity.pdbx_description
1 polymer ?
#
loop_
_entity_poly.entity_id
_entity_poly.type
_entity_poly.pdbx_seq_one_letter_code
_entity_poly.pdbx_strand_id
1 'polypeptide(L)'
;MAIISSHILDSVHGCSASGIRVQCQKVFNRNDDHLVFEVEANEEGRIMEEVSFEDSGEQFYQLIFFSDEYFRKKMAERYSGRQIVREIVIRLVLPDPEIRYHVPVIIGPHSNTFWWSE
;
A
#
# COMPACT_ATOMS: atom_id res chain seq x y z
N MET A 1 -2.90 -17.85 8.87
CA MET A 1 -2.11 -16.82 8.18
C MET A 1 -2.81 -15.49 8.26
N ALA A 2 -2.05 -14.42 8.44
CA ALA A 2 -2.63 -13.09 8.36
C ALA A 2 -2.95 -12.74 6.89
N ILE A 3 -3.95 -11.92 6.69
CA ILE A 3 -4.29 -11.41 5.36
C ILE A 3 -4.20 -9.90 5.40
N ILE A 4 -3.47 -9.33 4.45
CA ILE A 4 -3.44 -7.88 4.23
C ILE A 4 -4.28 -7.60 3.00
N SER A 5 -5.24 -6.71 3.13
CA SER A 5 -6.06 -6.25 2.01
C SER A 5 -6.15 -4.73 1.99
N SER A 6 -6.40 -4.19 0.82
CA SER A 6 -6.59 -2.75 0.66
C SER A 6 -7.60 -2.48 -0.45
N HIS A 7 -8.16 -1.29 -0.42
CA HIS A 7 -8.93 -0.72 -1.51
C HIS A 7 -8.39 0.68 -1.73
N ILE A 8 -7.74 0.90 -2.87
CA ILE A 8 -7.07 2.14 -3.16
C ILE A 8 -7.97 2.99 -4.07
N LEU A 9 -8.26 4.20 -3.62
CA LEU A 9 -9.16 5.13 -4.28
C LEU A 9 -8.39 6.36 -4.74
N ASP A 10 -8.69 6.80 -5.97
CA ASP A 10 -8.08 7.98 -6.60
C ASP A 10 -8.98 9.19 -6.33
N SER A 11 -8.51 10.12 -5.49
CA SER A 11 -9.28 11.30 -5.12
C SER A 11 -9.32 12.38 -6.21
N VAL A 12 -8.41 12.32 -7.18
CA VAL A 12 -8.41 13.28 -8.29
C VAL A 12 -9.52 12.96 -9.29
N HIS A 13 -9.69 11.68 -9.61
CA HIS A 13 -10.61 11.24 -10.65
C HIS A 13 -11.92 10.69 -10.11
N GLY A 14 -12.00 10.49 -8.77
CA GLY A 14 -13.20 9.94 -8.14
C GLY A 14 -13.46 8.49 -8.51
N CYS A 15 -12.42 7.70 -8.67
CA CYS A 15 -12.52 6.30 -9.08
C CYS A 15 -11.54 5.43 -8.32
N SER A 16 -11.61 4.12 -8.53
CA SER A 16 -10.63 3.19 -7.99
C SER A 16 -9.28 3.37 -8.67
N ALA A 17 -8.19 3.21 -7.91
CA ALA A 17 -6.83 3.29 -8.44
C ALA A 17 -6.43 1.95 -9.07
N SER A 18 -7.05 1.63 -10.20
CA SER A 18 -6.81 0.40 -10.94
C SER A 18 -5.35 0.29 -11.37
N GLY A 19 -4.74 -0.86 -11.10
CA GLY A 19 -3.38 -1.17 -11.55
C GLY A 19 -2.25 -0.55 -10.73
N ILE A 20 -2.55 0.15 -9.64
CA ILE A 20 -1.49 0.72 -8.81
C ILE A 20 -0.62 -0.38 -8.22
N ARG A 21 0.69 -0.17 -8.26
CA ARG A 21 1.66 -1.11 -7.70
C ARG A 21 1.75 -0.92 -6.19
N VAL A 22 1.76 -2.03 -5.48
CA VAL A 22 1.85 -2.06 -4.01
C VAL A 22 2.89 -3.09 -3.60
N GLN A 23 3.78 -2.69 -2.71
CA GLN A 23 4.72 -3.61 -2.08
C GLN A 23 4.40 -3.76 -0.60
N CYS A 24 4.69 -4.94 -0.06
CA CYS A 24 4.78 -5.15 1.37
C CYS A 24 6.18 -5.61 1.71
N GLN A 25 6.79 -4.94 2.66
CA GLN A 25 8.11 -5.29 3.17
C GLN A 25 8.02 -5.59 4.65
N LYS A 26 8.81 -6.56 5.09
CA LYS A 26 8.98 -6.87 6.50
C LYS A 26 10.28 -6.22 6.98
N VAL A 27 10.19 -5.42 8.02
CA VAL A 27 11.32 -4.66 8.54
C VAL A 27 11.80 -5.33 9.83
N PHE A 28 12.96 -5.99 9.79
CA PHE A 28 13.54 -6.64 10.98
C PHE A 28 14.34 -5.66 11.81
N ASN A 29 15.15 -4.84 11.15
CA ASN A 29 15.92 -3.79 11.75
C ASN A 29 16.24 -2.75 10.66
N ARG A 30 17.03 -1.75 10.99
CA ARG A 30 17.27 -0.59 10.11
C ARG A 30 17.82 -0.91 8.72
N ASN A 31 18.40 -2.09 8.53
CA ASN A 31 19.11 -2.43 7.31
C ASN A 31 18.62 -3.72 6.64
N ASP A 32 17.55 -4.33 7.16
CA ASP A 32 17.13 -5.67 6.76
C ASP A 32 15.66 -5.68 6.37
N ASP A 33 15.36 -5.08 5.24
CA ASP A 33 14.01 -5.08 4.69
C ASP A 33 13.85 -6.28 3.76
N HIS A 34 12.83 -7.10 4.03
CA HIS A 34 12.50 -8.25 3.19
C HIS A 34 11.20 -8.02 2.45
N LEU A 35 11.25 -8.20 1.15
CA LEU A 35 10.05 -8.14 0.32
C LEU A 35 9.13 -9.33 0.68
N VAL A 36 7.91 -9.01 1.10
CA VAL A 36 6.88 -10.01 1.39
C VAL A 36 6.04 -10.27 0.14
N PHE A 37 5.57 -9.21 -0.50
CA PHE A 37 4.89 -9.31 -1.79
C PHE A 37 5.01 -8.01 -2.58
N GLU A 38 4.82 -8.12 -3.88
CA GLU A 38 4.64 -6.99 -4.78
C GLU A 38 3.54 -7.37 -5.75
N VAL A 39 2.51 -6.54 -5.82
CA VAL A 39 1.32 -6.80 -6.65
C VAL A 39 0.83 -5.50 -7.28
N GLU A 40 0.02 -5.66 -8.30
CA GLU A 40 -0.76 -4.56 -8.85
C GLU A 40 -2.22 -4.72 -8.41
N ALA A 41 -2.85 -3.62 -8.02
CA ALA A 41 -4.26 -3.64 -7.68
C ALA A 41 -5.09 -4.07 -8.91
N ASN A 42 -6.19 -4.76 -8.66
CA ASN A 42 -7.09 -5.16 -9.74
C ASN A 42 -7.86 -3.95 -10.30
N GLU A 43 -8.77 -4.20 -11.22
CA GLU A 43 -9.56 -3.14 -11.86
C GLU A 43 -10.39 -2.33 -10.87
N GLU A 44 -10.74 -2.91 -9.74
CA GLU A 44 -11.48 -2.24 -8.67
C GLU A 44 -10.57 -1.54 -7.66
N GLY A 45 -9.26 -1.53 -7.89
CA GLY A 45 -8.29 -0.94 -6.99
C GLY A 45 -8.06 -1.74 -5.72
N ARG A 46 -8.28 -3.06 -5.76
CA ARG A 46 -8.19 -3.92 -4.58
C ARG A 46 -6.99 -4.84 -4.64
N ILE A 47 -6.43 -5.10 -3.47
CA ILE A 47 -5.44 -6.15 -3.25
C ILE A 47 -5.87 -7.02 -2.07
N MET A 48 -5.45 -8.27 -2.09
CA MET A 48 -5.62 -9.19 -0.96
C MET A 48 -4.53 -10.24 -1.02
N GLU A 49 -3.67 -10.26 0.00
CA GLU A 49 -2.51 -11.15 0.03
C GLU A 49 -2.38 -11.82 1.39
N GLU A 50 -2.03 -13.10 1.37
CA GLU A 50 -1.70 -13.84 2.58
C GLU A 50 -0.25 -13.58 2.98
N VAL A 51 -0.04 -13.39 4.28
CA VAL A 51 1.28 -13.14 4.85
C VAL A 51 1.62 -14.25 5.82
N SER A 52 2.71 -14.95 5.55
CA SER A 52 3.25 -15.95 6.46
C SER A 52 3.78 -15.27 7.71
N PHE A 53 3.42 -15.83 8.85
CA PHE A 53 3.80 -15.28 10.13
C PHE A 53 4.95 -16.09 10.70
N GLU A 54 6.10 -15.48 10.82
CA GLU A 54 7.20 -16.04 11.59
C GLU A 54 7.26 -15.31 12.91
N ASP A 55 7.02 -16.03 13.97
CA ASP A 55 6.95 -15.52 15.32
C ASP A 55 8.37 -15.32 15.88
N SER A 56 8.96 -14.18 15.57
CA SER A 56 10.27 -13.85 16.12
C SER A 56 10.44 -12.36 16.37
N GLY A 57 9.98 -11.93 17.57
CA GLY A 57 10.27 -10.59 18.06
C GLY A 57 9.39 -9.48 17.50
N GLU A 58 9.79 -8.25 17.77
CA GLU A 58 9.08 -7.07 17.29
C GLU A 58 9.36 -6.85 15.82
N GLN A 59 8.34 -7.04 15.01
CA GLN A 59 8.43 -6.92 13.56
C GLN A 59 7.45 -5.88 13.07
N PHE A 60 7.92 -5.06 12.16
CA PHE A 60 7.07 -4.12 11.46
C PHE A 60 6.93 -4.55 10.00
N TYR A 61 5.77 -4.24 9.44
CA TYR A 61 5.51 -4.39 8.01
C TYR A 61 5.28 -3.01 7.43
N GLN A 62 5.71 -2.79 6.21
CA GLN A 62 5.46 -1.56 5.49
C GLN A 62 4.70 -1.86 4.21
N LEU A 63 3.56 -1.21 4.04
CA LEU A 63 2.86 -1.17 2.76
C LEU A 63 3.33 0.06 2.01
N ILE A 64 3.79 -0.12 0.80
CA ILE A 64 4.27 0.96 -0.05
C ILE A 64 3.37 1.04 -1.27
N PHE A 65 2.68 2.17 -1.41
CA PHE A 65 1.79 2.46 -2.54
C PHE A 65 2.52 3.42 -3.47
N PHE A 66 2.76 3.00 -4.69
CA PHE A 66 3.53 3.80 -5.66
C PHE A 66 2.61 4.81 -6.35
N SER A 67 2.22 5.83 -5.59
CA SER A 67 1.22 6.82 -6.01
C SER A 67 1.72 7.73 -7.14
N ASP A 68 2.97 8.18 -7.08
CA ASP A 68 3.54 9.03 -8.13
C ASP A 68 3.56 8.30 -9.48
N GLU A 69 4.01 7.05 -9.50
CA GLU A 69 4.01 6.20 -10.69
C GLU A 69 2.59 6.08 -11.27
N TYR A 70 1.60 5.84 -10.41
CA TYR A 70 0.20 5.73 -10.81
C TYR A 70 -0.30 7.02 -11.46
N PHE A 71 -0.08 8.18 -10.80
CA PHE A 71 -0.58 9.46 -11.30
C PHE A 71 0.15 9.92 -12.55
N ARG A 72 1.45 9.65 -12.68
CA ARG A 72 2.19 9.94 -13.92
C ARG A 72 1.60 9.21 -15.11
N LYS A 73 1.28 7.95 -14.92
CA LYS A 73 0.67 7.13 -15.97
C LYS A 73 -0.77 7.55 -16.25
N LYS A 74 -1.55 7.83 -15.21
CA LYS A 74 -2.97 8.16 -15.33
C LYS A 74 -3.18 9.55 -15.94
N MET A 75 -2.41 10.52 -15.52
CA MET A 75 -2.59 11.92 -15.90
C MET A 75 -1.73 12.33 -17.10
N ALA A 76 -0.62 11.63 -17.32
CA ALA A 76 0.31 11.89 -18.42
C ALA A 76 0.68 13.39 -18.49
N GLU A 77 0.34 14.07 -19.58
CA GLU A 77 0.70 15.47 -19.82
C GLU A 77 0.07 16.45 -18.83
N ARG A 78 -1.02 16.05 -18.17
CA ARG A 78 -1.69 16.89 -17.18
C ARG A 78 -1.06 16.80 -15.80
N TYR A 79 -0.09 15.89 -15.63
CA TYR A 79 0.62 15.73 -14.37
C TYR A 79 1.79 16.72 -14.33
N SER A 80 1.54 17.89 -13.75
CA SER A 80 2.49 18.99 -13.71
C SER A 80 2.68 19.51 -12.30
N GLY A 81 3.67 20.37 -12.12
CA GLY A 81 4.03 20.92 -10.83
C GLY A 81 5.10 20.11 -10.13
N ARG A 82 5.32 20.40 -8.86
CA ARG A 82 6.34 19.73 -8.06
C ARG A 82 5.75 18.48 -7.42
N GLN A 83 6.29 17.34 -7.82
CA GLN A 83 5.83 16.04 -7.32
C GLN A 83 6.81 15.58 -6.23
N ILE A 84 6.52 15.94 -5.01
CA ILE A 84 7.39 15.66 -3.85
C ILE A 84 7.03 14.31 -3.22
N VAL A 85 5.73 14.00 -3.13
CA VAL A 85 5.26 12.72 -2.59
C VAL A 85 5.38 11.67 -3.68
N ARG A 86 6.35 10.78 -3.56
CA ARG A 86 6.61 9.75 -4.57
C ARG A 86 5.88 8.46 -4.28
N GLU A 87 5.74 8.15 -3.00
CA GLU A 87 5.08 6.93 -2.56
C GLU A 87 4.48 7.17 -1.18
N ILE A 88 3.49 6.33 -0.85
CA ILE A 88 2.84 6.36 0.46
C ILE A 88 3.30 5.12 1.20
N VAL A 89 3.87 5.30 2.38
CA VAL A 89 4.38 4.20 3.20
C VAL A 89 3.58 4.14 4.49
N ILE A 90 2.93 3.01 4.70
CA ILE A 90 2.15 2.75 5.91
C ILE A 90 2.84 1.65 6.69
N ARG A 91 3.25 1.96 7.91
CA ARG A 91 3.90 0.98 8.78
C ARG A 91 2.86 0.32 9.67
N LEU A 92 2.89 -1.00 9.72
CA LEU A 92 1.92 -1.82 10.43
C LEU A 92 2.62 -2.79 11.37
N VAL A 93 1.91 -3.17 12.42
CA VAL A 93 2.16 -4.41 13.14
C VAL A 93 0.99 -5.35 12.89
N LEU A 94 1.25 -6.64 12.90
CA LEU A 94 0.23 -7.67 12.68
C LEU A 94 0.18 -8.58 13.92
N PRO A 95 -0.42 -8.14 15.02
CA PRO A 95 -0.34 -8.88 16.29
C PRO A 95 -1.09 -10.21 16.28
N ASP A 96 -2.13 -10.34 15.47
CA ASP A 96 -2.90 -11.58 15.36
C ASP A 96 -2.67 -12.23 14.00
N PRO A 97 -2.08 -13.44 13.95
CA PRO A 97 -1.81 -14.10 12.67
C PRO A 97 -3.04 -14.70 11.99
N GLU A 98 -4.20 -14.62 12.60
CA GLU A 98 -5.39 -15.31 12.10
C GLU A 98 -6.46 -14.36 11.59
N ILE A 99 -6.24 -13.05 11.61
CA ILE A 99 -7.22 -12.08 11.15
C ILE A 99 -6.81 -11.42 9.83
N ARG A 100 -7.76 -10.72 9.26
CA ARG A 100 -7.55 -9.89 8.07
C ARG A 100 -7.37 -8.44 8.50
N TYR A 101 -6.31 -7.83 7.99
CA TYR A 101 -6.01 -6.41 8.18
C TYR A 101 -6.37 -5.67 6.90
N HIS A 102 -7.47 -4.97 6.93
CA HIS A 102 -7.94 -4.19 5.79
C HIS A 102 -7.49 -2.75 5.95
N VAL A 103 -6.71 -2.24 4.99
CA VAL A 103 -6.11 -0.91 5.02
C VAL A 103 -6.49 -0.14 3.77
N PRO A 104 -7.70 0.44 3.73
CA PRO A 104 -8.09 1.28 2.59
C PRO A 104 -7.29 2.57 2.55
N VAL A 105 -7.03 3.07 1.35
CA VAL A 105 -6.23 4.28 1.15
C VAL A 105 -6.88 5.15 0.09
N ILE A 106 -7.09 6.41 0.40
CA ILE A 106 -7.48 7.42 -0.58
C ILE A 106 -6.22 8.18 -0.94
N ILE A 107 -5.85 8.17 -2.21
CA ILE A 107 -4.60 8.78 -2.68
C ILE A 107 -4.87 10.01 -3.54
N GLY A 108 -3.99 10.99 -3.41
CA GLY A 108 -3.86 12.13 -4.29
C GLY A 108 -2.38 12.36 -4.59
N PRO A 109 -2.04 13.26 -5.54
CA PRO A 109 -0.64 13.55 -5.86
C PRO A 109 0.15 14.14 -4.70
N HIS A 110 -0.52 14.78 -3.73
CA HIS A 110 0.13 15.50 -2.64
C HIS A 110 -0.40 15.14 -1.26
N SER A 111 -1.34 14.19 -1.18
CA SER A 111 -1.97 13.84 0.09
C SER A 111 -2.53 12.42 0.05
N ASN A 112 -2.82 11.90 1.23
CA ASN A 112 -3.48 10.63 1.36
C ASN A 112 -4.26 10.56 2.67
N THR A 113 -5.21 9.66 2.71
CA THR A 113 -5.93 9.30 3.93
C THR A 113 -6.02 7.79 3.96
N PHE A 114 -5.76 7.20 5.10
CA PHE A 114 -5.91 5.77 5.26
C PHE A 114 -6.48 5.45 6.64
N TRP A 115 -6.99 4.24 6.78
CA TRP A 115 -7.42 3.69 8.06
C TRP A 115 -7.29 2.18 8.01
N TRP A 116 -7.53 1.53 9.14
CA TRP A 116 -7.55 0.08 9.15
C TRP A 116 -8.84 -0.43 9.79
N SER A 117 -9.22 -1.62 9.39
CA SER A 117 -10.32 -2.35 10.01
C SER A 117 -10.06 -3.85 9.88
N GLU A 118 -10.83 -4.62 10.57
CA GLU A 118 -10.84 -6.06 10.38
C GLU A 118 -11.61 -6.46 9.12
#